data_7d99e799ecd2d5deea906cb66b6bbe80
#
_entry.id   7d99e799ecd2d5deea906cb66b6bbe80
#
_cell.length_a   1.000
_cell.length_b   1.000
_cell.length_c   1.000
_cell.angle_alpha   90.00
_cell.angle_beta   90.00
_cell.angle_gamma   90.00
#
_symmetry.space_group_name_H-M   'P 1'
#
loop_
_entity.id
_entity.type
_entity.pdbx_description
1 polymer ?
#
loop_
_entity_poly.entity_id
_entity_poly.type
_entity_poly.pdbx_seq_one_letter_code
_entity_poly.pdbx_strand_id
1 'polypeptide(L)'
;MLPLHLQNEVIHPDGQIRAGFGDDHQRRAAFVDAASKALKAASKSGIPRVFVRMAFQVGGTDLPDNCELYRFVKQNEIMREGSWGAEFVDCLAPDRPSDVTVSHNRVNAFYATQLEQMLSEYGCEHLVLFGVATHSVVEHTARHAADVGLKVSVVTDACSSFPRERHEASLSAIGNLVTLVRSEELNFD
;
A
#
# COMPACT_ATOMS: atom_id res chain seq x y z
N MET A 1 4.95 10.32 -2.73
CA MET A 1 4.66 9.31 -1.68
C MET A 1 3.58 8.35 -2.17
N LEU A 2 3.71 7.07 -1.88
CA LEU A 2 2.84 6.01 -2.39
C LEU A 2 2.29 5.13 -1.25
N PRO A 3 1.16 5.53 -0.62
CA PRO A 3 0.44 4.67 0.33
C PRO A 3 -0.29 3.55 -0.42
N LEU A 4 -0.14 2.30 0.08
CA LEU A 4 -0.57 1.06 -0.58
C LEU A 4 -1.63 0.34 0.27
N HIS A 5 -2.82 0.14 -0.28
CA HIS A 5 -3.94 -0.64 0.28
C HIS A 5 -4.36 -0.19 1.69
N LEU A 6 -4.52 1.12 1.90
CA LEU A 6 -5.08 1.66 3.16
C LEU A 6 -6.62 1.52 3.19
N GLN A 7 -7.13 0.36 2.77
CA GLN A 7 -8.54 0.07 2.54
C GLN A 7 -9.20 -0.62 3.74
N ASN A 8 -10.52 -0.47 3.86
CA ASN A 8 -11.30 -1.07 4.94
C ASN A 8 -11.13 -2.59 5.01
N GLU A 9 -11.16 -3.29 3.88
CA GLU A 9 -11.01 -4.75 3.83
C GLU A 9 -9.69 -5.25 4.43
N VAL A 10 -8.65 -4.38 4.44
CA VAL A 10 -7.28 -4.72 4.84
C VAL A 10 -6.92 -4.17 6.22
N ILE A 11 -7.39 -2.95 6.54
CA ILE A 11 -6.99 -2.21 7.75
C ILE A 11 -8.06 -2.27 8.84
N HIS A 12 -9.36 -2.19 8.46
CA HIS A 12 -10.43 -2.14 9.45
C HIS A 12 -10.54 -3.46 10.23
N PRO A 13 -10.90 -3.45 11.53
CA PRO A 13 -11.10 -4.68 12.30
C PRO A 13 -12.11 -5.67 11.69
N ASP A 14 -13.15 -5.15 11.03
CA ASP A 14 -14.19 -5.94 10.38
C ASP A 14 -13.81 -6.39 8.95
N GLY A 15 -12.67 -5.96 8.42
CA GLY A 15 -12.17 -6.40 7.12
C GLY A 15 -11.77 -7.88 7.14
N GLN A 16 -11.97 -8.57 6.02
CA GLN A 16 -11.76 -10.03 5.92
C GLN A 16 -10.33 -10.40 5.51
N ILE A 17 -9.56 -9.45 4.94
CA ILE A 17 -8.17 -9.70 4.54
C ILE A 17 -7.26 -9.56 5.74
N ARG A 18 -6.90 -10.69 6.36
CA ARG A 18 -6.09 -10.75 7.59
C ARG A 18 -4.57 -10.65 7.35
N ALA A 19 -4.15 -10.31 6.14
CA ALA A 19 -2.74 -10.32 5.73
C ALA A 19 -1.85 -9.32 6.48
N GLY A 20 -2.43 -8.26 7.08
CA GLY A 20 -1.69 -7.22 7.79
C GLY A 20 -1.47 -7.49 9.27
N PHE A 21 -2.53 -7.79 10.00
CA PHE A 21 -2.54 -7.72 11.45
C PHE A 21 -3.06 -8.99 12.14
N GLY A 22 -3.76 -9.90 11.43
CA GLY A 22 -4.55 -10.92 12.11
C GLY A 22 -5.55 -10.25 13.07
N ASP A 23 -5.54 -10.66 14.34
CA ASP A 23 -6.37 -10.09 15.40
C ASP A 23 -5.59 -9.14 16.35
N ASP A 24 -4.39 -8.71 15.95
CA ASP A 24 -3.55 -7.80 16.74
C ASP A 24 -4.02 -6.35 16.59
N HIS A 25 -4.96 -5.95 17.46
CA HIS A 25 -5.51 -4.59 17.47
C HIS A 25 -4.49 -3.53 17.86
N GLN A 26 -3.54 -3.85 18.74
CA GLN A 26 -2.50 -2.91 19.18
C GLN A 26 -1.54 -2.58 18.02
N ARG A 27 -1.12 -3.60 17.28
CA ARG A 27 -0.27 -3.43 16.11
C ARG A 27 -0.98 -2.64 15.00
N ARG A 28 -2.29 -2.90 14.80
CA ARG A 28 -3.12 -2.12 13.85
C ARG A 28 -3.17 -0.65 14.24
N ALA A 29 -3.40 -0.33 15.50
CA ALA A 29 -3.44 1.05 16.00
C ALA A 29 -2.07 1.76 15.81
N ALA A 30 -0.97 1.08 16.13
CA ALA A 30 0.38 1.60 15.92
C ALA A 30 0.68 1.87 14.44
N PHE A 31 0.24 0.97 13.54
CA PHE A 31 0.34 1.17 12.10
C PHE A 31 -0.44 2.42 11.63
N VAL A 32 -1.69 2.58 12.07
CA VAL A 32 -2.53 3.73 11.71
C VAL A 32 -1.88 5.05 12.17
N ASP A 33 -1.30 5.09 13.37
CA ASP A 33 -0.56 6.25 13.86
C ASP A 33 0.66 6.57 12.99
N ALA A 34 1.49 5.58 12.68
CA ALA A 34 2.67 5.74 11.83
C ALA A 34 2.30 6.16 10.40
N ALA A 35 1.28 5.54 9.79
CA ALA A 35 0.78 5.91 8.47
C ALA A 35 0.25 7.35 8.45
N SER A 36 -0.50 7.78 9.48
CA SER A 36 -0.97 9.16 9.63
C SER A 36 0.20 10.14 9.74
N LYS A 37 1.26 9.80 10.50
CA LYS A 37 2.47 10.63 10.59
C LYS A 37 3.14 10.79 9.23
N ALA A 38 3.30 9.70 8.47
CA ALA A 38 3.89 9.73 7.14
C ALA A 38 3.08 10.61 6.17
N LEU A 39 1.74 10.45 6.14
CA LEU A 39 0.85 11.27 5.31
C LEU A 39 0.93 12.76 5.68
N LYS A 40 0.96 13.09 6.98
CA LYS A 40 1.09 14.46 7.47
C LYS A 40 2.45 15.07 7.11
N ALA A 41 3.54 14.31 7.21
CA ALA A 41 4.87 14.77 6.81
C ALA A 41 4.90 15.13 5.32
N ALA A 42 4.39 14.25 4.44
CA ALA A 42 4.25 14.53 3.02
C ALA A 42 3.38 15.75 2.73
N SER A 43 2.26 15.91 3.45
CA SER A 43 1.37 17.06 3.30
C SER A 43 2.06 18.37 3.66
N LYS A 44 2.79 18.40 4.76
CA LYS A 44 3.52 19.59 5.25
C LYS A 44 4.58 20.05 4.26
N SER A 45 5.26 19.13 3.60
CA SER A 45 6.33 19.42 2.63
C SER A 45 5.83 19.49 1.17
N GLY A 46 4.50 19.51 0.95
CA GLY A 46 3.94 19.62 -0.40
C GLY A 46 4.20 18.42 -1.32
N ILE A 47 4.63 17.28 -0.77
CA ILE A 47 4.94 16.09 -1.55
C ILE A 47 3.67 15.51 -2.19
N PRO A 48 3.67 15.22 -3.51
CA PRO A 48 2.57 14.53 -4.17
C PRO A 48 2.28 13.18 -3.52
N ARG A 49 0.99 12.86 -3.33
CA ARG A 49 0.55 11.57 -2.79
C ARG A 49 -0.28 10.84 -3.82
N VAL A 50 0.12 9.62 -4.16
CA VAL A 50 -0.61 8.71 -5.05
C VAL A 50 -1.04 7.51 -4.23
N PHE A 51 -2.32 7.44 -3.92
CA PHE A 51 -2.92 6.36 -3.14
C PHE A 51 -3.21 5.18 -4.07
N VAL A 52 -2.70 4.02 -3.72
CA VAL A 52 -2.96 2.80 -4.48
C VAL A 52 -3.98 1.93 -3.73
N ARG A 53 -5.03 1.53 -4.42
CA ARG A 53 -6.02 0.60 -3.88
C ARG A 53 -6.23 -0.60 -4.78
N MET A 54 -6.53 -1.74 -4.21
CA MET A 54 -6.99 -2.90 -4.95
C MET A 54 -8.50 -2.82 -5.14
N ALA A 55 -8.97 -2.90 -6.38
CA ALA A 55 -10.39 -2.97 -6.67
C ALA A 55 -10.64 -3.80 -7.93
N PHE A 56 -11.72 -4.58 -7.92
CA PHE A 56 -12.14 -5.41 -9.05
C PHE A 56 -13.50 -4.95 -9.56
N GLN A 57 -13.72 -5.06 -10.85
CA GLN A 57 -14.99 -4.72 -11.46
C GLN A 57 -16.15 -5.48 -10.82
N VAL A 58 -17.32 -4.84 -10.81
CA VAL A 58 -18.55 -5.51 -10.41
C VAL A 58 -18.76 -6.73 -11.31
N GLY A 59 -19.03 -7.89 -10.72
CA GLY A 59 -19.08 -9.16 -11.43
C GLY A 59 -17.72 -9.89 -11.58
N GLY A 60 -16.60 -9.23 -11.25
CA GLY A 60 -15.28 -9.87 -11.14
C GLY A 60 -14.69 -10.37 -12.47
N THR A 61 -15.02 -9.73 -13.59
CA THR A 61 -14.54 -10.11 -14.93
C THR A 61 -13.04 -9.92 -15.10
N ASP A 62 -12.43 -9.03 -14.31
CA ASP A 62 -11.00 -8.71 -14.28
C ASP A 62 -10.24 -9.43 -13.15
N LEU A 63 -10.95 -10.23 -12.33
CA LEU A 63 -10.40 -10.97 -11.21
C LEU A 63 -9.86 -12.33 -11.68
N PRO A 64 -8.53 -12.57 -11.61
CA PRO A 64 -7.98 -13.89 -11.94
C PRO A 64 -8.33 -14.93 -10.87
N ASP A 65 -8.08 -16.21 -11.16
CA ASP A 65 -8.28 -17.32 -10.24
C ASP A 65 -7.05 -18.23 -10.14
N ASN A 66 -5.91 -17.74 -10.60
CA ASN A 66 -4.66 -18.50 -10.74
C ASN A 66 -3.91 -18.70 -9.41
N CYS A 67 -4.32 -18.04 -8.32
CA CYS A 67 -3.71 -18.22 -7.00
C CYS A 67 -4.75 -18.13 -5.87
N GLU A 68 -4.34 -18.54 -4.67
CA GLU A 68 -5.20 -18.60 -3.48
C GLU A 68 -5.80 -17.24 -3.12
N LEU A 69 -5.01 -16.17 -3.16
CA LEU A 69 -5.47 -14.80 -2.86
C LEU A 69 -6.68 -14.41 -3.73
N TYR A 70 -6.56 -14.58 -5.04
CA TYR A 70 -7.64 -14.19 -5.95
C TYR A 70 -8.86 -15.09 -5.85
N ARG A 71 -8.67 -16.39 -5.60
CA ARG A 71 -9.79 -17.32 -5.32
C ARG A 71 -10.51 -16.91 -4.04
N PHE A 72 -9.78 -16.55 -2.98
CA PHE A 72 -10.37 -16.06 -1.73
C PHE A 72 -11.20 -14.79 -1.95
N VAL A 73 -10.65 -13.80 -2.65
CA VAL A 73 -11.36 -12.56 -3.00
C VAL A 73 -12.63 -12.85 -3.81
N LYS A 74 -12.55 -13.78 -4.77
CA LYS A 74 -13.68 -14.18 -5.61
C LYS A 74 -14.79 -14.87 -4.82
N GLN A 75 -14.42 -15.81 -3.97
CA GLN A 75 -15.37 -16.61 -3.16
C GLN A 75 -16.11 -15.76 -2.12
N ASN A 76 -15.44 -14.76 -1.57
CA ASN A 76 -16.01 -13.89 -0.55
C ASN A 76 -16.60 -12.59 -1.13
N GLU A 77 -16.56 -12.39 -2.46
CA GLU A 77 -17.08 -11.23 -3.17
C GLU A 77 -16.58 -9.87 -2.64
N ILE A 78 -15.36 -9.84 -2.07
CA ILE A 78 -14.75 -8.67 -1.47
C ILE A 78 -13.94 -7.86 -2.49
N MET A 79 -13.51 -6.65 -2.12
CA MET A 79 -12.71 -5.74 -2.94
C MET A 79 -13.36 -5.37 -4.28
N ARG A 80 -14.69 -5.35 -4.34
CA ARG A 80 -15.42 -4.87 -5.53
C ARG A 80 -15.43 -3.35 -5.57
N GLU A 81 -15.33 -2.79 -6.77
CA GLU A 81 -15.46 -1.35 -6.98
C GLU A 81 -16.77 -0.85 -6.37
N GLY A 82 -16.69 0.24 -5.56
CA GLY A 82 -17.82 0.81 -4.83
C GLY A 82 -18.27 0.03 -3.59
N SER A 83 -17.59 -1.08 -3.22
CA SER A 83 -17.89 -1.76 -1.96
C SER A 83 -17.16 -1.09 -0.79
N TRP A 84 -17.73 -1.18 0.41
CA TRP A 84 -17.10 -0.67 1.64
C TRP A 84 -15.66 -1.18 1.83
N GLY A 85 -15.41 -2.45 1.57
CA GLY A 85 -14.07 -3.04 1.71
C GLY A 85 -13.02 -2.46 0.76
N ALA A 86 -13.44 -2.02 -0.44
CA ALA A 86 -12.57 -1.39 -1.43
C ALA A 86 -12.29 0.09 -1.14
N GLU A 87 -13.09 0.75 -0.28
CA GLU A 87 -12.84 2.13 0.11
C GLU A 87 -11.71 2.24 1.15
N PHE A 88 -11.08 3.41 1.20
CA PHE A 88 -10.05 3.70 2.20
C PHE A 88 -10.66 3.82 3.60
N VAL A 89 -9.89 3.46 4.63
CA VAL A 89 -10.30 3.80 6.01
C VAL A 89 -10.31 5.32 6.17
N ASP A 90 -11.34 5.87 6.79
CA ASP A 90 -11.57 7.32 6.85
C ASP A 90 -10.38 8.13 7.34
N CYS A 91 -9.69 7.64 8.38
CA CYS A 91 -8.56 8.35 8.99
C CYS A 91 -7.26 8.34 8.12
N LEU A 92 -7.21 7.56 7.05
CA LEU A 92 -6.07 7.42 6.14
C LEU A 92 -6.48 7.65 4.67
N ALA A 93 -7.68 8.12 4.40
CA ALA A 93 -8.17 8.40 3.06
C ALA A 93 -7.48 9.63 2.44
N PRO A 94 -7.48 9.77 1.10
CA PRO A 94 -7.10 11.00 0.43
C PRO A 94 -7.88 12.19 1.01
N ASP A 95 -7.18 13.25 1.41
CA ASP A 95 -7.78 14.42 2.08
C ASP A 95 -7.39 15.77 1.42
N ARG A 96 -6.66 15.74 0.31
CA ARG A 96 -6.28 16.92 -0.47
C ARG A 96 -6.80 16.83 -1.91
N PRO A 97 -7.18 17.96 -2.53
CA PRO A 97 -7.58 17.97 -3.94
C PRO A 97 -6.48 17.48 -4.91
N SER A 98 -5.21 17.57 -4.48
CA SER A 98 -4.06 17.11 -5.26
C SER A 98 -3.72 15.63 -5.08
N ASP A 99 -4.41 14.93 -4.19
CA ASP A 99 -4.21 13.49 -4.02
C ASP A 99 -4.81 12.73 -5.19
N VAL A 100 -4.08 11.75 -5.66
CA VAL A 100 -4.51 10.91 -6.78
C VAL A 100 -4.69 9.49 -6.31
N THR A 101 -5.72 8.82 -6.82
CA THR A 101 -5.96 7.40 -6.56
C THR A 101 -5.70 6.58 -7.82
N VAL A 102 -4.90 5.53 -7.68
CA VAL A 102 -4.67 4.50 -8.68
C VAL A 102 -5.31 3.20 -8.21
N SER A 103 -6.27 2.69 -8.97
CA SER A 103 -6.84 1.36 -8.74
C SER A 103 -6.07 0.32 -9.55
N HIS A 104 -5.77 -0.81 -8.93
CA HIS A 104 -5.15 -1.95 -9.58
C HIS A 104 -5.84 -3.26 -9.15
N ASN A 105 -5.60 -4.31 -9.91
CA ASN A 105 -6.22 -5.63 -9.68
C ASN A 105 -5.18 -6.76 -9.66
N ARG A 106 -3.93 -6.43 -9.33
CA ARG A 106 -2.81 -7.37 -9.15
C ARG A 106 -2.03 -7.02 -7.89
N VAL A 107 -1.01 -7.79 -7.57
CA VAL A 107 -0.18 -7.55 -6.37
C VAL A 107 0.76 -6.37 -6.58
N ASN A 108 1.39 -6.26 -7.74
CA ASN A 108 2.30 -5.16 -8.07
C ASN A 108 1.50 -3.92 -8.50
N ALA A 109 1.73 -2.78 -7.84
CA ALA A 109 1.02 -1.54 -8.12
C ALA A 109 1.29 -0.97 -9.53
N PHE A 110 2.42 -1.30 -10.14
CA PHE A 110 2.78 -0.87 -11.50
C PHE A 110 2.12 -1.71 -12.59
N TYR A 111 1.72 -2.96 -12.27
CA TYR A 111 1.23 -3.87 -13.29
C TYR A 111 -0.10 -3.41 -13.88
N ALA A 112 -0.10 -3.15 -15.19
CA ALA A 112 -1.28 -2.71 -15.97
C ALA A 112 -1.96 -1.45 -15.39
N THR A 113 -1.18 -0.53 -14.79
CA THR A 113 -1.62 0.78 -14.32
C THR A 113 -0.85 1.90 -15.01
N GLN A 114 -1.28 3.14 -14.80
CA GLN A 114 -0.57 4.33 -15.27
C GLN A 114 0.45 4.85 -14.25
N LEU A 115 0.76 4.09 -13.19
CA LEU A 115 1.59 4.57 -12.08
C LEU A 115 2.99 5.00 -12.53
N GLU A 116 3.65 4.21 -13.38
CA GLU A 116 4.99 4.54 -13.88
C GLU A 116 5.00 5.85 -14.70
N GLN A 117 4.02 6.03 -15.60
CA GLN A 117 3.86 7.26 -16.36
C GLN A 117 3.62 8.45 -15.43
N MET A 118 2.72 8.32 -14.45
CA MET A 118 2.42 9.38 -13.48
C MET A 118 3.64 9.79 -12.67
N LEU A 119 4.43 8.82 -12.18
CA LEU A 119 5.66 9.11 -11.45
C LEU A 119 6.69 9.83 -12.34
N SER A 120 6.79 9.45 -13.61
CA SER A 120 7.64 10.15 -14.58
C SER A 120 7.16 11.59 -14.84
N GLU A 121 5.87 11.81 -14.99
CA GLU A 121 5.28 13.15 -15.17
C GLU A 121 5.50 14.06 -13.95
N TYR A 122 5.54 13.50 -12.74
CA TYR A 122 5.92 14.21 -11.52
C TYR A 122 7.43 14.45 -11.39
N GLY A 123 8.26 13.95 -12.31
CA GLY A 123 9.71 13.99 -12.17
C GLY A 123 10.21 13.24 -10.93
N CYS A 124 9.55 12.15 -10.58
CA CYS A 124 9.87 11.39 -9.36
C CYS A 124 11.23 10.69 -9.51
N GLU A 125 12.20 11.07 -8.69
CA GLU A 125 13.49 10.37 -8.57
C GLU A 125 13.55 9.50 -7.31
N HIS A 126 12.75 9.83 -6.30
CA HIS A 126 12.73 9.14 -5.01
C HIS A 126 11.29 8.82 -4.60
N LEU A 127 10.98 7.55 -4.51
CA LEU A 127 9.66 7.05 -4.11
C LEU A 127 9.67 6.62 -2.65
N VAL A 128 8.82 7.21 -1.84
CA VAL A 128 8.55 6.78 -0.45
C VAL A 128 7.26 5.99 -0.43
N LEU A 129 7.30 4.74 0.02
CA LEU A 129 6.14 3.85 0.03
C LEU A 129 5.93 3.13 1.36
N PHE A 130 4.70 2.78 1.65
CA PHE A 130 4.27 2.02 2.83
C PHE A 130 2.88 1.42 2.62
N GLY A 131 2.47 0.52 3.49
CA GLY A 131 1.13 -0.05 3.46
C GLY A 131 1.06 -1.53 3.82
N VAL A 132 0.02 -2.21 3.38
CA VAL A 132 -0.30 -3.60 3.73
C VAL A 132 -0.65 -4.42 2.49
N ALA A 133 -0.03 -5.61 2.32
CA ALA A 133 0.89 -6.28 3.23
C ALA A 133 2.35 -6.06 2.77
N THR A 134 3.29 -6.01 3.74
CA THR A 134 4.72 -5.84 3.47
C THR A 134 5.26 -6.87 2.49
N HIS A 135 5.02 -8.17 2.73
CA HIS A 135 5.50 -9.28 1.91
C HIS A 135 4.78 -9.42 0.55
N SER A 136 3.81 -8.58 0.29
CA SER A 136 2.97 -8.62 -0.91
C SER A 136 3.13 -7.31 -1.70
N VAL A 137 2.13 -6.42 -1.66
CA VAL A 137 2.13 -5.20 -2.47
C VAL A 137 3.33 -4.30 -2.20
N VAL A 138 3.76 -4.14 -0.95
CA VAL A 138 4.90 -3.27 -0.61
C VAL A 138 6.19 -3.80 -1.24
N GLU A 139 6.53 -5.07 -1.00
CA GLU A 139 7.74 -5.69 -1.56
C GLU A 139 7.73 -5.73 -3.08
N HIS A 140 6.62 -6.15 -3.72
CA HIS A 140 6.52 -6.20 -5.18
C HIS A 140 6.68 -4.82 -5.82
N THR A 141 6.04 -3.80 -5.23
CA THR A 141 6.11 -2.43 -5.73
C THR A 141 7.49 -1.82 -5.51
N ALA A 142 8.12 -2.09 -4.36
CA ALA A 142 9.47 -1.61 -4.04
C ALA A 142 10.52 -2.17 -5.01
N ARG A 143 10.47 -3.47 -5.31
CA ARG A 143 11.37 -4.12 -6.27
C ARG A 143 11.20 -3.55 -7.67
N HIS A 144 9.96 -3.43 -8.14
CA HIS A 144 9.68 -2.84 -9.45
C HIS A 144 10.17 -1.39 -9.53
N ALA A 145 9.91 -0.57 -8.51
CA ALA A 145 10.38 0.81 -8.48
C ALA A 145 11.91 0.91 -8.55
N ALA A 146 12.63 0.01 -7.86
CA ALA A 146 14.09 -0.07 -7.96
C ALA A 146 14.56 -0.50 -9.35
N ASP A 147 13.87 -1.48 -9.98
CA ASP A 147 14.20 -1.98 -11.33
C ASP A 147 14.03 -0.90 -12.41
N VAL A 148 13.06 0.01 -12.26
CA VAL A 148 12.89 1.17 -13.16
C VAL A 148 13.77 2.37 -12.79
N GLY A 149 14.71 2.21 -11.86
CA GLY A 149 15.75 3.18 -11.53
C GLY A 149 15.40 4.22 -10.47
N LEU A 150 14.26 4.09 -9.78
CA LEU A 150 13.90 5.01 -8.70
C LEU A 150 14.70 4.70 -7.42
N LYS A 151 15.09 5.73 -6.67
CA LYS A 151 15.45 5.58 -5.27
C LYS A 151 14.18 5.25 -4.49
N VAL A 152 14.24 4.26 -3.60
CA VAL A 152 13.07 3.81 -2.86
C VAL A 152 13.32 3.87 -1.37
N SER A 153 12.41 4.46 -0.62
CA SER A 153 12.33 4.34 0.84
C SER A 153 11.05 3.64 1.26
N VAL A 154 11.17 2.69 2.17
CA VAL A 154 10.02 1.99 2.78
C VAL A 154 9.86 2.41 4.23
N VAL A 155 8.67 2.92 4.58
CA VAL A 155 8.36 3.37 5.95
C VAL A 155 7.95 2.15 6.77
N THR A 156 8.89 1.59 7.52
CA THR A 156 8.78 0.26 8.12
C THR A 156 7.70 0.13 9.17
N ASP A 157 7.50 1.14 10.02
CA ASP A 157 6.46 1.17 11.05
C ASP A 157 5.07 1.50 10.50
N ALA A 158 4.99 2.01 9.25
CA ALA A 158 3.76 2.14 8.47
C ALA A 158 3.57 0.98 7.47
N CYS A 159 4.26 -0.16 7.68
CA CYS A 159 4.07 -1.41 6.97
C CYS A 159 3.70 -2.52 7.94
N SER A 160 2.93 -3.50 7.48
CA SER A 160 2.56 -4.65 8.29
C SER A 160 2.32 -5.90 7.46
N SER A 161 2.62 -7.05 8.04
CA SER A 161 2.22 -8.37 7.55
C SER A 161 1.92 -9.31 8.71
N PHE A 162 1.01 -10.25 8.49
CA PHE A 162 0.71 -11.31 9.45
C PHE A 162 1.02 -12.69 8.82
N PRO A 163 1.69 -13.59 9.54
CA PRO A 163 2.31 -13.36 10.84
C PRO A 163 3.51 -12.38 10.75
N ARG A 164 3.99 -11.90 11.90
CA ARG A 164 5.03 -10.86 12.00
C ARG A 164 6.33 -11.25 11.31
N GLU A 165 6.68 -12.51 11.35
CA GLU A 165 7.88 -13.06 10.71
C GLU A 165 7.89 -12.82 9.19
N ARG A 166 6.72 -12.78 8.53
CA ARG A 166 6.62 -12.39 7.11
C ARG A 166 6.99 -10.94 6.87
N HIS A 167 6.61 -10.05 7.78
CA HIS A 167 7.00 -8.64 7.71
C HIS A 167 8.52 -8.48 7.83
N GLU A 168 9.12 -9.11 8.84
CA GLU A 168 10.56 -9.04 9.11
C GLU A 168 11.38 -9.66 7.96
N ALA A 169 10.96 -10.82 7.47
CA ALA A 169 11.59 -11.48 6.34
C ALA A 169 11.55 -10.63 5.06
N SER A 170 10.40 -10.01 4.77
CA SER A 170 10.22 -9.13 3.62
C SER A 170 11.13 -7.91 3.71
N LEU A 171 11.15 -7.20 4.84
CA LEU A 171 12.04 -6.05 5.04
C LEU A 171 13.52 -6.44 4.91
N SER A 172 13.90 -7.58 5.48
CA SER A 172 15.27 -8.12 5.33
C SER A 172 15.59 -8.41 3.86
N ALA A 173 14.65 -8.98 3.10
CA ALA A 173 14.85 -9.35 1.70
C ALA A 173 15.00 -8.15 0.75
N ILE A 174 14.38 -7.01 1.07
CA ILE A 174 14.48 -5.80 0.25
C ILE A 174 15.49 -4.78 0.77
N GLY A 175 16.05 -4.97 1.94
CA GLY A 175 16.93 -3.99 2.61
C GLY A 175 18.21 -3.63 1.86
N ASN A 176 18.62 -4.43 0.86
CA ASN A 176 19.74 -4.11 -0.03
C ASN A 176 19.33 -3.37 -1.31
N LEU A 177 18.02 -3.23 -1.57
CA LEU A 177 17.47 -2.53 -2.75
C LEU A 177 16.85 -1.19 -2.38
N VAL A 178 16.44 -1.01 -1.12
CA VAL A 178 15.69 0.16 -0.64
C VAL A 178 16.27 0.68 0.66
N THR A 179 15.98 1.94 0.98
CA THR A 179 16.25 2.50 2.30
C THR A 179 15.07 2.21 3.23
N LEU A 180 15.36 1.59 4.38
CA LEU A 180 14.36 1.35 5.42
C LEU A 180 14.38 2.52 6.40
N VAL A 181 13.23 3.19 6.56
CA VAL A 181 13.07 4.36 7.44
C VAL A 181 11.87 4.18 8.37
N ARG A 182 11.79 4.98 9.42
CA ARG A 182 10.59 5.07 10.26
C ARG A 182 9.80 6.34 9.93
N SER A 183 8.52 6.36 10.27
CA SER A 183 7.64 7.51 10.00
C SER A 183 8.14 8.81 10.63
N GLU A 184 8.82 8.74 11.78
CA GLU A 184 9.42 9.89 12.49
C GLU A 184 10.72 10.42 11.87
N GLU A 185 11.36 9.63 11.01
CA GLU A 185 12.60 9.99 10.32
C GLU A 185 12.35 10.63 8.94
N LEU A 186 11.08 10.69 8.52
CA LEU A 186 10.74 11.26 7.22
C LEU A 186 11.04 12.76 7.20
N ASN A 187 12.01 13.13 6.38
CA ASN A 187 12.34 14.50 6.03
C ASN A 187 12.33 14.65 4.51
N PHE A 188 11.62 15.66 4.02
CA PHE A 188 11.46 15.96 2.59
C PHE A 188 12.10 17.31 2.21
N ASP A 189 13.00 17.83 3.06
CA ASP A 189 13.74 19.08 2.81
C ASP A 189 14.84 18.91 1.75
#